data_fde427bb6fa69435ab740a1963ba2656
#
_entry.id   fde427bb6fa69435ab740a1963ba2656
#
_cell.length_a   1.000
_cell.length_b   1.000
_cell.length_c   1.000
_cell.angle_alpha   90.00
_cell.angle_beta   90.00
_cell.angle_gamma   90.00
#
_symmetry.space_group_name_H-M   'P 1'
#
loop_
_entity.id
_entity.type
_entity.pdbx_description
1 polymer ?
#
loop_
_entity_poly.entity_id
_entity_poly.type
_entity_poly.pdbx_seq_one_letter_code
_entity_poly.pdbx_strand_id
1 'polypeptide(L)'
;MRKYKLLFLLIIGVLNASGSSPYISPGIQLGFNTKGNLFLSVQTTFGYVSNSGPQPFGLTLGLRWYKMEEKWERYSYNDLQIWPFIGGVGIGQMRDKDGNKYLRFKTGVGALFYATYDYCKDLEIAKHNFGGIGTLPIYNILGGDYNPL
;
A
#
# COMPACT_ATOMS: atom_id res chain seq x y z
N MET A 1 15.27 -14.53 16.23
CA MET A 1 16.05 -13.59 15.41
C MET A 1 16.62 -14.17 14.10
N ARG A 2 16.94 -15.47 13.95
CA ARG A 2 17.52 -16.02 12.69
C ARG A 2 16.54 -16.03 11.48
N LYS A 3 15.23 -16.27 11.69
CA LYS A 3 14.25 -16.37 10.58
C LYS A 3 14.03 -15.07 9.83
N TYR A 4 14.07 -13.91 10.50
CA TYR A 4 13.89 -12.60 9.85
C TYR A 4 15.12 -12.14 9.07
N LYS A 5 16.33 -12.58 9.46
CA LYS A 5 17.54 -12.29 8.70
C LYS A 5 17.55 -12.98 7.33
N LEU A 6 17.02 -14.23 7.26
CA LEU A 6 16.91 -14.97 6.00
C LEU A 6 15.89 -14.32 5.05
N LEU A 7 14.74 -13.88 5.57
CA LEU A 7 13.73 -13.16 4.79
C LEU A 7 14.28 -11.83 4.27
N PHE A 8 15.01 -11.09 5.10
CA PHE A 8 15.64 -9.82 4.72
C PHE A 8 16.72 -10.01 3.64
N LEU A 9 17.55 -11.05 3.76
CA LEU A 9 18.55 -11.40 2.76
C LEU A 9 17.91 -11.86 1.44
N LEU A 10 16.78 -12.58 1.50
CA LEU A 10 16.03 -13.01 0.32
C LEU A 10 15.41 -11.81 -0.40
N ILE A 11 14.87 -10.85 0.33
CA ILE A 11 14.34 -9.59 -0.22
C ILE A 11 15.45 -8.78 -0.88
N ILE A 12 16.61 -8.63 -0.22
CA ILE A 12 17.78 -7.93 -0.79
C ILE A 12 18.31 -8.67 -2.02
N GLY A 13 18.34 -10.01 -2.00
CA GLY A 13 18.77 -10.82 -3.14
C GLY A 13 17.87 -10.65 -4.37
N VAL A 14 16.57 -10.61 -4.18
CA VAL A 14 15.60 -10.36 -5.27
C VAL A 14 15.73 -8.93 -5.81
N LEU A 15 16.02 -7.95 -4.96
CA LEU A 15 16.19 -6.54 -5.35
C LEU A 15 17.47 -6.29 -6.16
N ASN A 16 18.50 -7.11 -5.98
CA ASN A 16 19.79 -6.97 -6.69
C ASN A 16 19.89 -7.83 -7.97
N ALA A 17 18.95 -8.72 -8.23
CA ALA A 17 19.09 -9.73 -9.30
C ALA A 17 18.75 -9.24 -10.71
N SER A 18 18.24 -8.02 -10.88
CA SER A 18 17.92 -7.47 -12.21
C SER A 18 17.78 -5.97 -12.10
N GLY A 19 18.34 -5.20 -13.01
CA GLY A 19 18.29 -3.75 -13.02
C GLY A 19 16.93 -3.21 -12.56
N SER A 20 16.82 -2.90 -11.28
CA SER A 20 15.58 -2.41 -10.66
C SER A 20 15.75 -0.95 -10.31
N SER A 21 14.74 -0.14 -10.64
CA SER A 21 14.74 1.29 -10.33
C SER A 21 13.88 1.58 -9.11
N PRO A 22 14.40 2.34 -8.13
CA PRO A 22 13.61 2.79 -6.98
C PRO A 22 12.54 3.79 -7.40
N TYR A 23 11.38 3.73 -6.75
CA TYR A 23 10.32 4.71 -6.94
C TYR A 23 9.69 5.13 -5.63
N ILE A 24 9.13 6.34 -5.61
CA ILE A 24 8.20 6.82 -4.59
C ILE A 24 6.86 7.11 -5.25
N SER A 25 5.78 6.70 -4.60
CA SER A 25 4.44 6.93 -5.13
C SER A 25 3.52 7.47 -4.02
N PRO A 26 3.39 8.79 -3.90
CA PRO A 26 2.34 9.39 -3.10
C PRO A 26 0.96 9.07 -3.66
N GLY A 27 -0.03 8.95 -2.79
CA GLY A 27 -1.39 8.64 -3.20
C GLY A 27 -2.43 9.12 -2.20
N ILE A 28 -3.62 9.41 -2.74
CA ILE A 28 -4.80 9.77 -1.95
C ILE A 28 -5.89 8.75 -2.27
N GLN A 29 -6.52 8.22 -1.23
CA GLN A 29 -7.61 7.27 -1.35
C GLN A 29 -8.86 7.80 -0.67
N LEU A 30 -9.99 7.69 -1.35
CA LEU A 30 -11.32 8.00 -0.84
C LEU A 30 -12.19 6.75 -0.93
N GLY A 31 -13.11 6.58 0.00
CA GLY A 31 -14.01 5.45 -0.03
C GLY A 31 -14.97 5.40 1.14
N PHE A 32 -15.60 4.24 1.27
CA PHE A 32 -16.55 3.95 2.33
C PHE A 32 -16.39 2.50 2.81
N ASN A 33 -16.85 2.24 4.01
CA ASN A 33 -16.89 0.89 4.56
C ASN A 33 -18.33 0.31 4.47
N THR A 34 -18.49 -0.96 4.79
CA THR A 34 -19.79 -1.63 4.78
C THR A 34 -20.81 -1.09 5.78
N LYS A 35 -20.41 -0.27 6.73
CA LYS A 35 -21.28 0.45 7.66
C LYS A 35 -21.68 1.85 7.14
N GLY A 36 -21.28 2.21 5.93
CA GLY A 36 -21.58 3.51 5.33
C GLY A 36 -20.66 4.65 5.76
N ASN A 37 -19.65 4.40 6.59
CA ASN A 37 -18.71 5.43 7.02
C ASN A 37 -17.74 5.78 5.90
N LEU A 38 -17.65 7.05 5.55
CA LEU A 38 -16.67 7.56 4.61
C LEU A 38 -15.27 7.51 5.21
N PHE A 39 -14.27 7.32 4.35
CA PHE A 39 -12.89 7.48 4.74
C PHE A 39 -12.07 8.27 3.73
N LEU A 40 -11.05 8.94 4.25
CA LEU A 40 -9.97 9.57 3.50
C LEU A 40 -8.65 8.93 3.93
N SER A 41 -7.78 8.59 2.99
CA SER A 41 -6.41 8.17 3.30
C SER A 41 -5.40 8.97 2.49
N VAL A 42 -4.25 9.24 3.11
CA VAL A 42 -3.05 9.66 2.41
C VAL A 42 -1.97 8.61 2.63
N GLN A 43 -1.21 8.31 1.59
CA GLN A 43 -0.17 7.28 1.67
C GLN A 43 1.03 7.64 0.81
N THR A 44 2.15 7.01 1.12
CA THR A 44 3.32 7.01 0.25
C THR A 44 3.85 5.58 0.17
N THR A 45 4.11 5.13 -1.05
CA THR A 45 4.73 3.84 -1.33
C THR A 45 6.17 4.05 -1.73
N PHE A 46 7.07 3.32 -1.10
CA PHE A 46 8.49 3.23 -1.42
C PHE A 46 8.76 1.84 -1.97
N GLY A 47 9.36 1.74 -3.13
CA GLY A 47 9.55 0.43 -3.73
C GLY A 47 10.51 0.40 -4.90
N TYR A 48 10.50 -0.74 -5.57
CA TYR A 48 11.33 -1.01 -6.73
C TYR A 48 10.45 -1.53 -7.87
N VAL A 49 10.77 -1.09 -9.07
CA VAL A 49 10.21 -1.62 -10.31
C VAL A 49 11.31 -2.34 -11.08
N SER A 50 11.04 -3.55 -11.53
CA SER A 50 11.98 -4.33 -12.34
C SER A 50 11.99 -3.84 -13.78
N ASN A 51 13.17 -3.71 -14.40
CA ASN A 51 13.31 -3.38 -15.82
C ASN A 51 12.86 -4.53 -16.74
N SER A 52 12.70 -5.74 -16.22
CA SER A 52 12.25 -6.91 -16.98
C SER A 52 10.75 -7.16 -16.96
N GLY A 53 9.96 -6.27 -16.38
CA GLY A 53 8.50 -6.37 -16.36
C GLY A 53 7.83 -5.65 -15.20
N PRO A 54 6.54 -5.39 -15.31
CA PRO A 54 5.81 -4.59 -14.33
C PRO A 54 5.44 -5.40 -13.09
N GLN A 55 6.35 -5.54 -12.16
CA GLN A 55 6.09 -6.06 -10.82
C GLN A 55 6.62 -5.08 -9.78
N PRO A 56 6.01 -3.90 -9.63
CA PRO A 56 6.39 -2.99 -8.57
C PRO A 56 6.09 -3.64 -7.22
N PHE A 57 7.14 -3.85 -6.46
CA PHE A 57 7.07 -4.26 -5.07
C PHE A 57 7.35 -3.05 -4.19
N GLY A 58 6.56 -2.85 -3.13
CA GLY A 58 6.76 -1.70 -2.27
C GLY A 58 6.22 -1.84 -0.87
N LEU A 59 6.78 -0.98 0.00
CA LEU A 59 6.28 -0.70 1.34
C LEU A 59 5.45 0.58 1.29
N THR A 60 4.19 0.49 1.64
CA THR A 60 3.29 1.64 1.78
C THR A 60 3.16 2.03 3.23
N LEU A 61 3.30 3.31 3.49
CA LEU A 61 3.00 3.94 4.78
C LEU A 61 1.85 4.93 4.57
N GLY A 62 0.86 4.94 5.47
CA GLY A 62 -0.27 5.84 5.31
C GLY A 62 -1.02 6.16 6.59
N LEU A 63 -1.84 7.18 6.47
CA LEU A 63 -2.82 7.59 7.46
C LEU A 63 -4.21 7.49 6.84
N ARG A 64 -5.16 7.05 7.62
CA ARG A 64 -6.58 6.96 7.24
C ARG A 64 -7.44 7.58 8.31
N TRP A 65 -8.42 8.34 7.88
CA TRP A 65 -9.45 8.90 8.73
C TRP A 65 -10.80 8.34 8.32
N TYR A 66 -11.56 7.81 9.28
CA TYR A 66 -12.95 7.41 9.10
C TYR A 66 -13.86 8.46 9.69
N LYS A 67 -14.90 8.84 8.95
CA LYS A 67 -15.96 9.72 9.46
C LYS A 67 -16.96 8.85 10.25
N MET A 68 -16.87 8.89 11.57
CA MET A 68 -17.74 8.18 12.50
C MET A 68 -18.72 9.18 13.10
N GLU A 69 -19.99 9.13 12.68
CA GLU A 69 -21.01 10.10 13.11
C GLU A 69 -20.54 11.56 12.95
N GLU A 70 -20.17 12.22 14.05
CA GLU A 70 -19.68 13.61 14.07
C GLU A 70 -18.15 13.73 14.19
N LYS A 71 -17.42 12.62 14.32
CA LYS A 71 -15.98 12.62 14.58
C LYS A 71 -15.20 11.95 13.45
N TRP A 72 -13.96 12.41 13.26
CA TRP A 72 -12.99 11.75 12.43
C TRP A 72 -12.04 10.93 13.31
N GLU A 73 -11.99 9.61 13.11
CA GLU A 73 -11.07 8.72 13.78
C GLU A 73 -9.89 8.40 12.90
N ARG A 74 -8.69 8.61 13.43
CA ARG A 74 -7.42 8.43 12.72
C ARG A 74 -6.82 7.07 13.00
N TYR A 75 -6.36 6.43 11.94
CA TYR A 75 -5.58 5.20 11.92
C TYR A 75 -4.30 5.43 11.14
N SER A 76 -3.18 4.81 11.57
CA SER A 76 -1.98 4.68 10.77
C SER A 76 -1.92 3.26 10.19
N TYR A 77 -1.25 3.09 9.05
CA TYR A 77 -1.08 1.76 8.48
C TYR A 77 0.25 1.63 7.72
N ASN A 78 0.68 0.39 7.59
CA ASN A 78 1.79 0.00 6.75
C ASN A 78 1.43 -1.31 6.03
N ASP A 79 1.71 -1.37 4.73
CA ASP A 79 1.45 -2.54 3.89
C ASP A 79 2.67 -2.88 3.06
N LEU A 80 2.99 -4.17 2.95
CA LEU A 80 3.79 -4.70 1.85
C LEU A 80 2.86 -5.01 0.70
N GLN A 81 3.17 -4.54 -0.50
CA GLN A 81 2.31 -4.70 -1.66
C GLN A 81 3.09 -5.06 -2.92
N ILE A 82 2.40 -5.77 -3.81
CA ILE A 82 2.87 -6.08 -5.16
C ILE A 82 1.74 -5.77 -6.14
N TRP A 83 2.08 -5.07 -7.22
CA TRP A 83 1.13 -4.62 -8.24
C TRP A 83 1.56 -5.08 -9.62
N PRO A 84 1.37 -6.36 -9.99
CA PRO A 84 1.63 -6.82 -11.35
C PRO A 84 0.58 -6.23 -12.30
N PHE A 85 1.02 -5.53 -13.36
CA PHE A 85 0.17 -4.95 -14.41
C PHE A 85 -0.93 -4.01 -13.89
N ILE A 86 -2.20 -4.43 -14.06
CA ILE A 86 -3.40 -3.62 -13.78
C ILE A 86 -4.06 -3.94 -12.46
N GLY A 87 -3.49 -4.80 -11.65
CA GLY A 87 -4.05 -5.17 -10.36
C GLY A 87 -2.97 -5.48 -9.34
N GLY A 88 -3.33 -5.55 -8.08
CA GLY A 88 -2.38 -5.87 -7.04
C GLY A 88 -2.99 -6.29 -5.73
N VAL A 89 -2.12 -6.77 -4.88
CA VAL A 89 -2.45 -7.22 -3.53
C VAL A 89 -1.44 -6.67 -2.53
N GLY A 90 -1.89 -6.49 -1.30
CA GLY A 90 -1.06 -6.06 -0.19
C GLY A 90 -1.50 -6.71 1.11
N ILE A 91 -0.54 -6.84 2.00
CA ILE A 91 -0.76 -7.28 3.38
C ILE A 91 -0.03 -6.35 4.33
N GLY A 92 -0.65 -6.02 5.44
CA GLY A 92 -0.05 -5.12 6.41
C GLY A 92 -0.82 -5.02 7.71
N GLN A 93 -0.61 -3.92 8.39
CA GLN A 93 -1.25 -3.63 9.66
C GLN A 93 -1.86 -2.23 9.63
N MET A 94 -3.03 -2.12 10.24
CA MET A 94 -3.62 -0.84 10.61
C MET A 94 -3.55 -0.69 12.14
N ARG A 95 -3.32 0.51 12.62
CA ARG A 95 -3.22 0.81 14.05
C ARG A 95 -4.07 2.02 14.38
N ASP A 96 -4.86 1.91 15.44
CA ASP A 96 -5.64 3.02 15.99
C ASP A 96 -4.77 3.94 16.89
N LYS A 97 -5.40 4.99 17.45
CA LYS A 97 -4.75 5.94 18.36
C LYS A 97 -4.30 5.31 19.70
N ASP A 98 -4.95 4.22 20.10
CA ASP A 98 -4.67 3.53 21.37
C ASP A 98 -3.60 2.44 21.21
N GLY A 99 -3.11 2.26 19.97
CA GLY A 99 -2.04 1.33 19.64
C GLY A 99 -2.50 -0.08 19.30
N ASN A 100 -3.82 -0.35 19.27
CA ASN A 100 -4.34 -1.64 18.85
C ASN A 100 -4.02 -1.90 17.38
N LYS A 101 -3.65 -3.13 17.07
CA LYS A 101 -3.19 -3.53 15.73
C LYS A 101 -4.20 -4.43 15.06
N TYR A 102 -4.52 -4.13 13.83
CA TYR A 102 -5.47 -4.87 13.00
C TYR A 102 -4.75 -5.36 11.74
N LEU A 103 -4.82 -6.66 11.45
CA LEU A 103 -4.27 -7.21 10.21
C LEU A 103 -5.09 -6.68 9.03
N ARG A 104 -4.40 -6.19 8.00
CA ARG A 104 -5.01 -5.61 6.82
C ARG A 104 -4.60 -6.37 5.57
N PHE A 105 -5.59 -6.69 4.74
CA PHE A 105 -5.41 -7.19 3.38
C PHE A 105 -5.98 -6.16 2.41
N LYS A 106 -5.24 -5.87 1.36
CA LYS A 106 -5.64 -4.92 0.33
C LYS A 106 -5.56 -5.58 -1.03
N THR A 107 -6.53 -5.30 -1.87
CA THR A 107 -6.48 -5.62 -3.30
C THR A 107 -7.03 -4.45 -4.09
N GLY A 108 -6.72 -4.41 -5.38
CA GLY A 108 -7.25 -3.37 -6.25
C GLY A 108 -6.92 -3.64 -7.71
N VAL A 109 -7.61 -2.90 -8.57
CA VAL A 109 -7.48 -2.96 -10.01
C VAL A 109 -7.52 -1.55 -10.59
N GLY A 110 -6.67 -1.29 -11.57
CA GLY A 110 -6.54 0.01 -12.23
C GLY A 110 -5.12 0.28 -12.70
N ALA A 111 -4.86 1.51 -13.11
CA ALA A 111 -3.53 1.94 -13.54
C ALA A 111 -3.05 3.16 -12.73
N LEU A 112 -3.40 4.39 -13.11
CA LEU A 112 -3.14 5.60 -12.30
C LEU A 112 -4.20 5.81 -11.21
N PHE A 113 -5.41 5.34 -11.50
CA PHE A 113 -6.52 5.29 -10.56
C PHE A 113 -6.90 3.84 -10.35
N TYR A 114 -6.95 3.41 -9.10
CA TYR A 114 -7.26 2.04 -8.72
C TYR A 114 -8.57 2.01 -7.94
N ALA A 115 -9.48 1.13 -8.34
CA ALA A 115 -10.54 0.67 -7.46
C ALA A 115 -9.92 -0.29 -6.45
N THR A 116 -10.19 -0.09 -5.16
CA THR A 116 -9.57 -0.84 -4.09
C THR A 116 -10.60 -1.47 -3.17
N TYR A 117 -10.24 -2.62 -2.64
CA TYR A 117 -10.92 -3.28 -1.55
C TYR A 117 -9.91 -3.60 -0.45
N ASP A 118 -10.23 -3.20 0.79
CA ASP A 118 -9.42 -3.50 1.97
C ASP A 118 -10.25 -4.31 2.96
N TYR A 119 -9.67 -5.39 3.48
CA TYR A 119 -10.19 -6.17 4.59
C TYR A 119 -9.32 -5.94 5.81
N CYS A 120 -9.90 -5.46 6.92
CA CYS A 120 -9.21 -5.26 8.19
C CYS A 120 -9.76 -6.27 9.21
N LYS A 121 -8.96 -7.29 9.51
CA LYS A 121 -9.34 -8.31 10.48
C LYS A 121 -9.52 -7.68 11.87
N ASP A 122 -10.59 -8.05 12.54
CA ASP A 122 -10.93 -7.65 13.93
C ASP A 122 -11.20 -6.14 14.11
N LEU A 123 -11.21 -5.35 13.04
CA LEU A 123 -11.65 -3.96 13.07
C LEU A 123 -13.15 -3.89 12.71
N GLU A 124 -14.01 -4.11 13.68
CA GLU A 124 -15.47 -4.24 13.47
C GLU A 124 -16.10 -3.03 12.79
N ILE A 125 -15.61 -1.82 13.11
CA ILE A 125 -16.16 -0.57 12.57
C ILE A 125 -15.83 -0.38 11.08
N ALA A 126 -14.76 -1.00 10.59
CA ALA A 126 -14.24 -0.84 9.24
C ALA A 126 -13.64 -2.14 8.69
N LYS A 127 -14.34 -3.26 8.90
CA LYS A 127 -13.89 -4.58 8.48
C LYS A 127 -13.70 -4.69 6.97
N HIS A 128 -14.64 -4.15 6.20
CA HIS A 128 -14.62 -4.15 4.74
C HIS A 128 -14.69 -2.72 4.23
N ASN A 129 -13.76 -2.33 3.38
CA ASN A 129 -13.64 -0.98 2.86
C ASN A 129 -13.51 -1.02 1.34
N PHE A 130 -14.25 -0.16 0.66
CA PHE A 130 -14.23 0.02 -0.79
C PHE A 130 -13.84 1.45 -1.12
N GLY A 131 -12.97 1.65 -2.08
CA GLY A 131 -12.55 3.00 -2.43
C GLY A 131 -11.87 3.12 -3.76
N GLY A 132 -11.53 4.35 -4.11
CA GLY A 132 -10.68 4.70 -5.22
C GLY A 132 -9.40 5.36 -4.71
N ILE A 133 -8.27 4.99 -5.29
CA ILE A 133 -6.99 5.62 -5.00
C ILE A 133 -6.39 6.19 -6.28
N GLY A 134 -5.98 7.45 -6.23
CA GLY A 134 -5.09 8.07 -7.21
C GLY A 134 -3.65 8.03 -6.71
N THR A 135 -2.73 7.61 -7.56
CA THR A 135 -1.31 7.54 -7.24
C THR A 135 -0.49 8.25 -8.29
N LEU A 136 0.63 8.84 -7.89
CA LEU A 136 1.58 9.50 -8.79
C LEU A 136 2.96 8.86 -8.61
N PRO A 137 3.31 7.84 -9.40
CA PRO A 137 4.61 7.21 -9.29
C PRO A 137 5.71 8.15 -9.80
N ILE A 138 6.72 8.38 -8.98
CA ILE A 138 7.91 9.17 -9.29
C ILE A 138 9.09 8.20 -9.35
N TYR A 139 9.61 8.01 -10.55
CA TYR A 139 10.74 7.12 -10.84
C TYR A 139 12.08 7.87 -10.79
N ASN A 140 13.18 7.15 -10.75
CA ASN A 140 14.57 7.66 -10.86
C ASN A 140 15.00 8.65 -9.77
N ILE A 141 14.45 8.53 -8.57
CA ILE A 141 14.79 9.41 -7.44
C ILE A 141 16.27 9.33 -7.05
N LEU A 142 16.93 8.21 -7.36
CA LEU A 142 18.36 7.95 -7.07
C LEU A 142 19.23 7.88 -8.33
N GLY A 143 18.75 8.36 -9.49
CA GLY A 143 19.55 8.45 -10.72
C GLY A 143 19.75 7.13 -11.47
N GLY A 144 18.86 6.16 -11.34
CA GLY A 144 18.85 4.95 -12.15
C GLY A 144 18.26 5.19 -13.55
N ASP A 145 18.84 4.59 -14.59
CA ASP A 145 18.34 4.68 -15.98
C ASP A 145 17.08 3.81 -16.17
N TYR A 146 15.96 4.22 -15.61
CA TYR A 146 14.68 3.60 -15.94
C TYR A 146 14.12 4.23 -17.22
N ASN A 147 14.14 3.46 -18.32
CA ASN A 147 13.46 3.83 -19.55
C ASN A 147 12.12 3.07 -19.62
N PRO A 148 10.97 3.73 -19.47
CA PRO A 148 9.66 3.11 -19.42
C PRO A 148 9.09 2.70 -20.80
N LEU A 149 9.86 2.82 -21.90
CA LEU A 149 9.43 2.48 -23.26
C LEU A 149 10.02 1.16 -23.73
#